data_efcbf91949aff2a698e5d69a329df7e0
#
_entry.id   efcbf91949aff2a698e5d69a329df7e0
#
_cell.length_a   1.000
_cell.length_b   1.000
_cell.length_c   1.000
_cell.angle_alpha   90.00
_cell.angle_beta   90.00
_cell.angle_gamma   90.00
#
_symmetry.space_group_name_H-M   'P 1'
#
loop_
_entity.id
_entity.type
_entity.pdbx_description
1 polymer ?
#
loop_
_entity_poly.entity_id
_entity_poly.type
_entity_poly.pdbx_seq_one_letter_code
_entity_poly.pdbx_strand_id
1 'polypeptide(L)'
;LKKKSKFNKNKTKKFLEEIQDKNQPGDFNQAIMDLGSSICQSNFVNCKICPISNFCKAFSSSNPINYPEKKKIKPIPTLQVSTCIVKKKNKILILQRPLEKMLGGLWEFPGGKIEKSELKEEAAIREVMEETSLSVKPQYLGQISHQYSHFKVWISLFIAKIEDCSSLKTKQKYQWVTRKQLDNFALPKANYKMLEIL
;
A
#
# COMPACT_ATOMS: atom_id res chain seq x y z
N LEU A 1 -21.81 -28.60 16.88
CA LEU A 1 -21.27 -27.57 15.99
C LEU A 1 -21.09 -26.30 16.82
N LYS A 2 -19.86 -26.03 17.34
CA LYS A 2 -19.54 -24.79 18.07
C LYS A 2 -19.62 -23.62 17.07
N LYS A 3 -20.57 -22.70 17.28
CA LYS A 3 -20.65 -21.43 16.53
C LYS A 3 -19.31 -20.69 16.68
N LYS A 4 -18.61 -20.44 15.57
CA LYS A 4 -17.43 -19.58 15.53
C LYS A 4 -17.82 -18.22 16.10
N SER A 5 -17.24 -17.84 17.26
CA SER A 5 -17.46 -16.50 17.79
C SER A 5 -16.75 -15.50 16.88
N LYS A 6 -17.52 -14.73 16.13
CA LYS A 6 -16.93 -13.58 15.39
C LYS A 6 -16.26 -12.65 16.39
N PHE A 7 -15.00 -12.28 16.14
CA PHE A 7 -14.31 -11.24 16.89
C PHE A 7 -15.20 -9.99 16.92
N ASN A 8 -15.57 -9.58 18.12
CA ASN A 8 -16.40 -8.39 18.33
C ASN A 8 -15.52 -7.31 18.95
N LYS A 9 -15.12 -6.33 18.13
CA LYS A 9 -14.23 -5.23 18.53
C LYS A 9 -14.77 -4.45 19.74
N ASN A 10 -16.07 -4.17 19.77
CA ASN A 10 -16.69 -3.40 20.86
C ASN A 10 -16.66 -4.20 22.18
N LYS A 11 -16.96 -5.50 22.12
CA LYS A 11 -16.90 -6.36 23.31
C LYS A 11 -15.47 -6.49 23.86
N THR A 12 -14.49 -6.62 22.96
CA THR A 12 -13.07 -6.68 23.34
C THR A 12 -12.60 -5.35 23.94
N LYS A 13 -13.00 -4.23 23.33
CA LYS A 13 -12.67 -2.89 23.84
C LYS A 13 -13.22 -2.71 25.26
N LYS A 14 -14.51 -2.99 25.47
CA LYS A 14 -15.14 -2.89 26.79
C LYS A 14 -14.42 -3.75 27.84
N PHE A 15 -14.09 -5.01 27.49
CA PHE A 15 -13.35 -5.89 28.39
C PHE A 15 -11.96 -5.33 28.74
N LEU A 16 -11.22 -4.79 27.77
CA LEU A 16 -9.92 -4.20 28.01
C LEU A 16 -10.01 -2.95 28.90
N GLU A 17 -11.06 -2.13 28.72
CA GLU A 17 -11.31 -0.96 29.57
C GLU A 17 -11.66 -1.34 31.02
N GLU A 18 -12.28 -2.50 31.23
CA GLU A 18 -12.61 -3.02 32.55
C GLU A 18 -11.36 -3.52 33.32
N ILE A 19 -10.43 -4.18 32.61
CA ILE A 19 -9.24 -4.78 33.25
C ILE A 19 -7.99 -3.88 33.23
N GLN A 20 -8.04 -2.77 32.50
CA GLN A 20 -6.91 -1.85 32.39
C GLN A 20 -6.59 -1.19 33.72
N ASP A 21 -5.30 -1.17 34.10
CA ASP A 21 -4.83 -0.37 35.21
C ASP A 21 -5.09 1.12 34.97
N LYS A 22 -5.86 1.75 35.85
CA LYS A 22 -6.24 3.16 35.74
C LYS A 22 -5.12 4.11 36.12
N ASN A 23 -4.17 3.65 36.93
CA ASN A 23 -3.04 4.46 37.38
C ASN A 23 -1.88 4.42 36.39
N GLN A 24 -1.68 3.26 35.73
CA GLN A 24 -0.58 3.03 34.79
C GLN A 24 -1.10 2.42 33.44
N PRO A 25 -1.99 3.11 32.72
CA PRO A 25 -2.60 2.55 31.51
C PRO A 25 -1.58 2.32 30.38
N GLY A 26 -0.51 3.11 30.33
CA GLY A 26 0.58 2.96 29.37
C GLY A 26 1.33 1.65 29.57
N ASP A 27 1.74 1.38 30.80
CA ASP A 27 2.48 0.17 31.16
C ASP A 27 1.65 -1.08 30.97
N PHE A 28 0.35 -1.02 31.30
CA PHE A 28 -0.59 -2.10 31.04
C PHE A 28 -0.67 -2.44 29.54
N ASN A 29 -0.80 -1.43 28.67
CA ASN A 29 -0.84 -1.63 27.23
C ASN A 29 0.48 -2.19 26.70
N GLN A 30 1.62 -1.69 27.19
CA GLN A 30 2.94 -2.20 26.83
C GLN A 30 3.10 -3.66 27.25
N ALA A 31 2.72 -4.02 28.46
CA ALA A 31 2.79 -5.40 28.95
C ALA A 31 1.98 -6.38 28.10
N ILE A 32 0.78 -5.97 27.62
CA ILE A 32 -0.01 -6.80 26.69
C ILE A 32 0.72 -6.98 25.36
N MET A 33 1.33 -5.91 24.82
CA MET A 33 2.09 -6.01 23.58
C MET A 33 3.33 -6.89 23.73
N ASP A 34 4.05 -6.76 24.83
CA ASP A 34 5.24 -7.57 25.12
C ASP A 34 4.89 -9.05 25.32
N LEU A 35 3.79 -9.33 26.01
CA LEU A 35 3.25 -10.69 26.11
C LEU A 35 2.98 -11.30 24.73
N GLY A 36 2.35 -10.53 23.84
CA GLY A 36 2.01 -10.96 22.48
C GLY A 36 3.20 -11.10 21.54
N SER A 37 4.27 -10.31 21.77
CA SER A 37 5.46 -10.31 20.91
C SER A 37 6.53 -11.32 21.35
N SER A 38 6.62 -11.65 22.64
CA SER A 38 7.71 -12.47 23.19
C SER A 38 7.27 -13.83 23.72
N ILE A 39 6.10 -13.93 24.35
CA ILE A 39 5.65 -15.15 25.04
C ILE A 39 4.54 -15.87 24.28
N CYS A 40 3.51 -15.14 23.84
CA CYS A 40 2.29 -15.69 23.23
C CYS A 40 2.13 -15.23 21.79
N GLN A 41 3.05 -15.66 20.92
CA GLN A 41 3.05 -15.31 19.49
C GLN A 41 2.06 -16.17 18.69
N SER A 42 1.73 -15.75 17.47
CA SER A 42 0.81 -16.47 16.59
C SER A 42 1.29 -17.86 16.15
N ASN A 43 2.61 -18.09 16.15
CA ASN A 43 3.24 -19.35 15.70
C ASN A 43 4.00 -20.06 16.82
N PHE A 44 4.16 -19.44 17.95
CA PHE A 44 4.91 -19.96 19.10
C PHE A 44 4.32 -19.45 20.40
N VAL A 45 4.12 -20.38 21.35
CA VAL A 45 3.64 -20.03 22.69
C VAL A 45 4.53 -20.67 23.76
N ASN A 46 4.93 -19.88 24.77
CA ASN A 46 5.69 -20.37 25.91
C ASN A 46 4.87 -20.19 27.20
N CYS A 47 3.90 -21.07 27.38
CA CYS A 47 2.99 -21.00 28.51
C CYS A 47 3.65 -21.25 29.87
N LYS A 48 4.83 -21.91 29.91
CA LYS A 48 5.55 -22.20 31.16
C LYS A 48 6.03 -20.94 31.86
N ILE A 49 6.41 -19.91 31.10
CA ILE A 49 6.88 -18.62 31.64
C ILE A 49 5.82 -17.51 31.55
N CYS A 50 4.61 -17.85 31.09
CA CYS A 50 3.57 -16.84 30.93
C CYS A 50 2.99 -16.41 32.27
N PRO A 51 3.09 -15.10 32.63
CA PRO A 51 2.63 -14.61 33.95
C PRO A 51 1.12 -14.73 34.16
N ILE A 52 0.34 -14.85 33.07
CA ILE A 52 -1.12 -14.98 33.14
C ILE A 52 -1.62 -16.40 32.80
N SER A 53 -0.74 -17.41 32.81
CA SER A 53 -1.10 -18.79 32.45
C SER A 53 -2.27 -19.33 33.29
N ASN A 54 -2.33 -19.03 34.57
CA ASN A 54 -3.38 -19.49 35.50
C ASN A 54 -4.78 -18.94 35.16
N PHE A 55 -4.84 -17.80 34.50
CA PHE A 55 -6.10 -17.16 34.05
C PHE A 55 -6.43 -17.43 32.59
N CYS A 56 -5.55 -18.16 31.88
CA CYS A 56 -5.62 -18.31 30.43
C CYS A 56 -6.54 -19.46 30.00
N LYS A 57 -7.70 -19.14 29.47
CA LYS A 57 -8.65 -20.13 28.92
C LYS A 57 -8.06 -20.98 27.80
N ALA A 58 -7.14 -20.42 26.99
CA ALA A 58 -6.48 -21.15 25.91
C ALA A 58 -5.53 -22.20 26.47
N PHE A 59 -4.80 -21.88 27.54
CA PHE A 59 -3.92 -22.84 28.24
C PHE A 59 -4.74 -23.97 28.88
N SER A 60 -5.85 -23.63 29.55
CA SER A 60 -6.75 -24.62 30.17
C SER A 60 -7.41 -25.55 29.13
N SER A 61 -7.54 -25.13 27.87
CA SER A 61 -8.07 -25.95 26.77
C SER A 61 -7.04 -26.90 26.11
N SER A 62 -5.83 -26.94 26.64
CA SER A 62 -4.71 -27.81 26.21
C SER A 62 -4.15 -27.50 24.80
N ASN A 63 -4.61 -26.47 24.13
CA ASN A 63 -4.11 -26.12 22.79
C ASN A 63 -4.04 -24.61 22.54
N PRO A 64 -3.18 -23.89 23.29
CA PRO A 64 -3.10 -22.42 23.22
C PRO A 64 -2.65 -21.86 21.87
N ILE A 65 -1.88 -22.63 21.09
CA ILE A 65 -1.39 -22.18 19.75
C ILE A 65 -2.53 -22.02 18.71
N ASN A 66 -3.70 -22.59 18.99
CA ASN A 66 -4.88 -22.43 18.13
C ASN A 66 -5.63 -21.10 18.38
N TYR A 67 -5.16 -20.30 19.34
CA TYR A 67 -5.78 -19.02 19.69
C TYR A 67 -4.81 -17.86 19.47
N PRO A 68 -5.29 -16.75 18.85
CA PRO A 68 -6.59 -16.63 18.21
C PRO A 68 -6.73 -17.54 16.97
N GLU A 69 -7.97 -17.90 16.61
CA GLU A 69 -8.25 -18.69 15.40
C GLU A 69 -7.67 -17.98 14.17
N LYS A 70 -6.76 -18.65 13.45
CA LYS A 70 -6.08 -18.06 12.29
C LYS A 70 -7.10 -17.79 11.18
N LYS A 71 -7.27 -16.55 10.78
CA LYS A 71 -8.07 -16.20 9.61
C LYS A 71 -7.36 -16.72 8.36
N LYS A 72 -8.10 -17.37 7.46
CA LYS A 72 -7.58 -17.65 6.12
C LYS A 72 -7.20 -16.33 5.46
N ILE A 73 -5.94 -16.19 5.12
CA ILE A 73 -5.45 -15.00 4.40
C ILE A 73 -6.11 -15.03 3.03
N LYS A 74 -6.92 -14.03 2.73
CA LYS A 74 -7.46 -13.86 1.38
C LYS A 74 -6.31 -13.52 0.45
N PRO A 75 -6.29 -14.06 -0.78
CA PRO A 75 -5.28 -13.66 -1.75
C PRO A 75 -5.33 -12.14 -1.96
N ILE A 76 -4.16 -11.54 -1.96
CA ILE A 76 -4.03 -10.10 -2.18
C ILE A 76 -4.41 -9.80 -3.63
N PRO A 77 -5.38 -8.92 -3.90
CA PRO A 77 -5.78 -8.58 -5.26
C PRO A 77 -4.59 -7.99 -6.04
N THR A 78 -4.48 -8.37 -7.29
CA THR A 78 -3.45 -7.87 -8.20
C THR A 78 -4.06 -6.90 -9.19
N LEU A 79 -3.45 -5.72 -9.31
CA LEU A 79 -3.84 -4.67 -10.25
C LEU A 79 -2.82 -4.58 -11.38
N GLN A 80 -3.30 -4.38 -12.60
CA GLN A 80 -2.49 -4.04 -13.76
C GLN A 80 -2.57 -2.52 -13.97
N VAL A 81 -1.42 -1.89 -14.12
CA VAL A 81 -1.30 -0.44 -14.29
C VAL A 81 -0.37 -0.16 -15.46
N SER A 82 -0.68 0.87 -16.21
CA SER A 82 0.20 1.42 -17.25
C SER A 82 0.61 2.83 -16.87
N THR A 83 1.90 3.14 -16.98
CA THR A 83 2.46 4.45 -16.62
C THR A 83 3.40 4.92 -17.71
N CYS A 84 3.32 6.19 -18.05
CA CYS A 84 4.16 6.79 -19.07
C CYS A 84 5.03 7.93 -18.52
N ILE A 85 6.34 7.82 -18.68
CA ILE A 85 7.27 8.91 -18.39
C ILE A 85 7.29 9.85 -19.60
N VAL A 86 6.57 10.96 -19.51
CA VAL A 86 6.52 11.97 -20.58
C VAL A 86 7.71 12.91 -20.42
N LYS A 87 8.55 12.98 -21.47
CA LYS A 87 9.77 13.81 -21.50
C LYS A 87 9.64 14.94 -22.52
N LYS A 88 10.06 16.14 -22.11
CA LYS A 88 10.29 17.27 -22.99
C LYS A 88 11.72 17.76 -22.78
N LYS A 89 12.57 17.62 -23.82
CA LYS A 89 14.03 17.83 -23.69
C LYS A 89 14.58 16.99 -22.53
N ASN A 90 15.21 17.59 -21.55
CA ASN A 90 15.78 16.91 -20.35
C ASN A 90 14.85 16.92 -19.12
N LYS A 91 13.60 17.34 -19.28
CA LYS A 91 12.60 17.41 -18.20
C LYS A 91 11.57 16.30 -18.34
N ILE A 92 11.05 15.87 -17.20
CA ILE A 92 10.04 14.84 -17.02
C ILE A 92 8.80 15.50 -16.41
N LEU A 93 7.63 15.14 -16.92
CA LEU A 93 6.35 15.58 -16.36
C LEU A 93 6.01 14.73 -15.13
N ILE A 94 5.69 15.42 -14.04
CA ILE A 94 5.10 14.80 -12.84
C ILE A 94 3.82 15.50 -12.47
N LEU A 95 2.87 14.74 -11.93
CA LEU A 95 1.55 15.20 -11.47
C LEU A 95 1.42 14.96 -9.97
N GLN A 96 0.74 15.87 -9.26
CA GLN A 96 0.46 15.68 -7.84
C GLN A 96 -0.90 15.03 -7.66
N ARG A 97 -0.94 13.88 -6.97
CA ARG A 97 -2.18 13.16 -6.68
C ARG A 97 -3.12 14.00 -5.83
N PRO A 98 -4.42 14.00 -6.13
CA PRO A 98 -5.43 14.63 -5.28
C PRO A 98 -5.38 14.08 -3.84
N LEU A 99 -5.56 14.96 -2.85
CA LEU A 99 -5.39 14.61 -1.43
C LEU A 99 -6.38 13.53 -0.95
N GLU A 100 -7.56 13.48 -1.53
CA GLU A 100 -8.62 12.51 -1.22
C GLU A 100 -8.39 11.11 -1.78
N LYS A 101 -7.46 10.96 -2.70
CA LYS A 101 -7.10 9.66 -3.28
C LYS A 101 -6.02 8.96 -2.45
N MET A 102 -5.91 7.65 -2.62
CA MET A 102 -4.84 6.86 -2.01
C MET A 102 -3.47 7.41 -2.41
N LEU A 103 -2.55 7.55 -1.45
CA LEU A 103 -1.25 8.23 -1.63
C LEU A 103 -1.39 9.70 -2.05
N GLY A 104 -2.47 10.37 -1.62
CA GLY A 104 -2.74 11.77 -1.93
C GLY A 104 -1.61 12.69 -1.52
N GLY A 105 -1.40 13.72 -2.34
CA GLY A 105 -0.32 14.69 -2.15
C GLY A 105 1.05 14.25 -2.67
N LEU A 106 1.27 12.96 -2.94
CA LEU A 106 2.50 12.48 -3.57
C LEU A 106 2.52 12.82 -5.06
N TRP A 107 3.73 12.91 -5.61
CA TRP A 107 3.95 13.15 -7.03
C TRP A 107 4.14 11.82 -7.77
N GLU A 108 3.65 11.74 -8.99
CA GLU A 108 3.71 10.54 -9.79
C GLU A 108 3.87 10.86 -11.29
N PHE A 109 4.21 9.84 -12.07
CA PHE A 109 4.14 9.93 -13.53
C PHE A 109 2.70 9.68 -13.98
N PRO A 110 2.23 10.28 -15.08
CA PRO A 110 0.92 10.01 -15.65
C PRO A 110 0.69 8.52 -15.85
N GLY A 111 -0.50 8.05 -15.46
CA GLY A 111 -0.85 6.64 -15.62
C GLY A 111 -1.95 6.16 -14.67
N GLY A 112 -2.49 4.99 -15.01
CA GLY A 112 -3.58 4.41 -14.24
C GLY A 112 -3.82 2.95 -14.53
N LYS A 113 -5.01 2.46 -14.16
CA LYS A 113 -5.38 1.06 -14.31
C LYS A 113 -5.63 0.72 -15.79
N ILE A 114 -5.14 -0.44 -16.19
CA ILE A 114 -5.49 -1.02 -17.50
C ILE A 114 -6.93 -1.52 -17.41
N GLU A 115 -7.77 -1.09 -18.34
CA GLU A 115 -9.17 -1.50 -18.43
C GLU A 115 -9.30 -2.91 -19.00
N LYS A 116 -10.53 -3.46 -18.90
CA LYS A 116 -10.80 -4.80 -19.41
C LYS A 116 -10.66 -4.82 -20.95
N SER A 117 -9.83 -5.73 -21.43
CA SER A 117 -9.52 -5.89 -22.87
C SER A 117 -8.68 -4.76 -23.50
N GLU A 118 -8.14 -3.85 -22.71
CA GLU A 118 -7.26 -2.78 -23.15
C GLU A 118 -5.80 -3.27 -23.22
N LEU A 119 -5.07 -2.88 -24.25
CA LEU A 119 -3.64 -3.13 -24.33
C LEU A 119 -2.87 -2.17 -23.39
N LYS A 120 -1.72 -2.62 -22.90
CA LYS A 120 -0.89 -1.83 -21.97
C LYS A 120 -0.47 -0.47 -22.56
N GLU A 121 -0.19 -0.44 -23.86
CA GLU A 121 0.18 0.77 -24.58
C GLU A 121 -1.00 1.71 -24.74
N GLU A 122 -2.17 1.18 -25.10
CA GLU A 122 -3.41 1.95 -25.20
C GLU A 122 -3.78 2.61 -23.87
N ALA A 123 -3.66 1.87 -22.75
CA ALA A 123 -3.85 2.40 -21.42
C ALA A 123 -2.88 3.56 -21.13
N ALA A 124 -1.61 3.43 -21.51
CA ALA A 124 -0.64 4.52 -21.32
C ALA A 124 -1.02 5.77 -22.11
N ILE A 125 -1.47 5.63 -23.36
CA ILE A 125 -1.91 6.74 -24.22
C ILE A 125 -3.17 7.39 -23.64
N ARG A 126 -4.17 6.59 -23.27
CA ARG A 126 -5.44 7.06 -22.71
C ARG A 126 -5.21 7.84 -21.41
N GLU A 127 -4.46 7.26 -20.45
CA GLU A 127 -4.21 7.88 -19.16
C GLU A 127 -3.44 9.22 -19.30
N VAL A 128 -2.42 9.26 -20.17
CA VAL A 128 -1.71 10.54 -20.46
C VAL A 128 -2.67 11.56 -21.06
N MET A 129 -3.53 11.14 -21.99
CA MET A 129 -4.51 12.03 -22.60
C MET A 129 -5.53 12.56 -21.59
N GLU A 130 -6.07 11.68 -20.74
CA GLU A 130 -7.09 12.02 -19.72
C GLU A 130 -6.52 12.95 -18.65
N GLU A 131 -5.30 12.69 -18.20
CA GLU A 131 -4.69 13.44 -17.10
C GLU A 131 -4.03 14.75 -17.56
N THR A 132 -3.58 14.83 -18.81
CA THR A 132 -2.73 15.93 -19.28
C THR A 132 -3.15 16.58 -20.60
N SER A 133 -4.10 15.99 -21.31
CA SER A 133 -4.49 16.38 -22.70
C SER A 133 -3.34 16.31 -23.72
N LEU A 134 -2.25 15.62 -23.40
CA LEU A 134 -1.13 15.42 -24.30
C LEU A 134 -1.32 14.17 -25.14
N SER A 135 -1.11 14.27 -26.46
CA SER A 135 -1.02 13.11 -27.34
C SER A 135 0.42 12.59 -27.36
N VAL A 136 0.61 11.32 -27.11
CA VAL A 136 1.92 10.70 -26.99
C VAL A 136 2.04 9.43 -27.86
N LYS A 137 3.26 9.12 -28.28
CA LYS A 137 3.64 7.84 -28.88
C LYS A 137 4.61 7.15 -27.92
N PRO A 138 4.10 6.31 -27.02
CA PRO A 138 4.92 5.71 -25.98
C PRO A 138 5.74 4.54 -26.51
N GLN A 139 6.95 4.38 -25.97
CA GLN A 139 7.80 3.22 -26.17
C GLN A 139 7.85 2.41 -24.88
N TYR A 140 7.69 1.12 -24.96
CA TYR A 140 7.77 0.23 -23.80
C TYR A 140 9.20 0.18 -23.26
N LEU A 141 9.36 0.35 -21.94
CA LEU A 141 10.63 0.26 -21.25
C LEU A 141 10.77 -1.03 -20.44
N GLY A 142 9.69 -1.51 -19.82
CA GLY A 142 9.75 -2.67 -18.95
C GLY A 142 8.53 -2.80 -18.05
N GLN A 143 8.60 -3.76 -17.14
CA GLN A 143 7.55 -3.99 -16.16
C GLN A 143 8.15 -4.17 -14.77
N ILE A 144 7.53 -3.56 -13.78
CA ILE A 144 7.90 -3.72 -12.36
C ILE A 144 6.72 -4.24 -11.57
N SER A 145 7.00 -4.85 -10.42
CA SER A 145 5.98 -5.16 -9.44
C SER A 145 6.24 -4.47 -8.12
N HIS A 146 5.17 -4.06 -7.47
CA HIS A 146 5.22 -3.52 -6.11
C HIS A 146 4.04 -4.04 -5.30
N GLN A 147 4.29 -4.38 -4.03
CA GLN A 147 3.26 -4.87 -3.12
C GLN A 147 3.00 -3.83 -2.05
N TYR A 148 1.75 -3.42 -1.95
CA TYR A 148 1.20 -2.65 -0.85
C TYR A 148 0.53 -3.58 0.17
N SER A 149 0.14 -3.06 1.31
CA SER A 149 -0.50 -3.86 2.39
C SER A 149 -1.77 -4.60 1.92
N HIS A 150 -2.51 -4.03 0.97
CA HIS A 150 -3.84 -4.52 0.58
C HIS A 150 -3.95 -4.99 -0.87
N PHE A 151 -2.93 -4.75 -1.71
CA PHE A 151 -2.92 -5.17 -3.11
C PHE A 151 -1.48 -5.24 -3.64
N LYS A 152 -1.30 -6.00 -4.70
CA LYS A 152 -0.08 -6.02 -5.52
C LYS A 152 -0.36 -5.28 -6.82
N VAL A 153 0.61 -4.53 -7.32
CA VAL A 153 0.51 -3.85 -8.61
C VAL A 153 1.62 -4.34 -9.55
N TRP A 154 1.23 -4.62 -10.79
CA TRP A 154 2.13 -4.78 -11.91
C TRP A 154 2.04 -3.51 -12.75
N ILE A 155 3.16 -2.84 -12.94
CA ILE A 155 3.22 -1.56 -13.65
C ILE A 155 4.01 -1.76 -14.93
N SER A 156 3.34 -1.60 -16.06
CA SER A 156 3.97 -1.53 -17.38
C SER A 156 4.45 -0.11 -17.60
N LEU A 157 5.75 0.05 -17.76
CA LEU A 157 6.40 1.34 -17.88
C LEU A 157 6.67 1.68 -19.33
N PHE A 158 6.27 2.87 -19.71
CA PHE A 158 6.49 3.45 -21.03
C PHE A 158 7.22 4.79 -20.91
N ILE A 159 7.83 5.22 -22.01
CA ILE A 159 8.43 6.54 -22.16
C ILE A 159 7.91 7.17 -23.45
N ALA A 160 7.61 8.45 -23.41
CA ALA A 160 7.26 9.23 -24.58
C ALA A 160 8.04 10.54 -24.61
N LYS A 161 8.55 10.92 -25.77
CA LYS A 161 9.18 12.22 -26.00
C LYS A 161 8.20 13.12 -26.73
N ILE A 162 8.06 14.35 -26.26
CA ILE A 162 7.25 15.39 -26.89
C ILE A 162 8.10 16.63 -27.13
N GLU A 163 7.82 17.34 -28.19
CA GLU A 163 8.46 18.61 -28.51
C GLU A 163 7.62 19.79 -28.04
N ASP A 164 6.33 19.71 -28.23
CA ASP A 164 5.35 20.71 -27.82
C ASP A 164 4.50 20.23 -26.63
N CYS A 165 4.20 21.15 -25.74
CA CYS A 165 3.29 20.95 -24.62
C CYS A 165 2.24 22.06 -24.50
N SER A 166 1.97 22.80 -25.59
CA SER A 166 0.96 23.88 -25.63
C SER A 166 -0.45 23.36 -25.34
N SER A 167 -0.73 22.10 -25.67
CA SER A 167 -2.00 21.43 -25.39
C SER A 167 -2.14 20.93 -23.95
N LEU A 168 -1.10 21.04 -23.11
CA LEU A 168 -1.14 20.52 -21.74
C LEU A 168 -2.23 21.21 -20.93
N LYS A 169 -3.24 20.43 -20.54
CA LYS A 169 -4.32 20.84 -19.65
C LYS A 169 -4.53 19.74 -18.61
N THR A 170 -4.53 20.11 -17.35
CA THR A 170 -4.72 19.17 -16.24
C THR A 170 -5.43 19.84 -15.08
N LYS A 171 -6.22 19.06 -14.33
CA LYS A 171 -6.83 19.49 -13.06
C LYS A 171 -5.89 19.32 -11.87
N GLN A 172 -4.80 18.58 -12.06
CA GLN A 172 -3.82 18.31 -11.01
C GLN A 172 -2.71 19.36 -11.05
N LYS A 173 -2.02 19.58 -9.93
CA LYS A 173 -0.76 20.31 -9.95
C LYS A 173 0.26 19.49 -10.74
N TYR A 174 1.04 20.16 -11.57
CA TYR A 174 2.08 19.50 -12.37
C TYR A 174 3.40 20.27 -12.33
N GLN A 175 4.48 19.55 -12.59
CA GLN A 175 5.82 20.13 -12.71
C GLN A 175 6.60 19.45 -13.84
N TRP A 176 7.41 20.23 -14.54
CA TRP A 176 8.45 19.74 -15.44
C TRP A 176 9.79 19.78 -14.72
N VAL A 177 10.31 18.63 -14.36
CA VAL A 177 11.51 18.50 -13.52
C VAL A 177 12.61 17.72 -14.22
N THR A 178 13.86 18.02 -13.95
CA THR A 178 14.98 17.20 -14.38
C THR A 178 15.10 15.95 -13.52
N ARG A 179 15.86 14.95 -14.00
CA ARG A 179 16.11 13.72 -13.23
C ARG A 179 16.67 14.01 -11.83
N LYS A 180 17.59 14.99 -11.72
CA LYS A 180 18.18 15.42 -10.44
C LYS A 180 17.18 16.09 -9.50
N GLN A 181 16.23 16.84 -10.05
CA GLN A 181 15.21 17.52 -9.24
C GLN A 181 14.14 16.58 -8.68
N LEU A 182 13.98 15.37 -9.23
CA LEU A 182 12.99 14.41 -8.74
C LEU A 182 13.18 14.04 -7.25
N ASP A 183 14.41 14.11 -6.75
CA ASP A 183 14.72 13.83 -5.35
C ASP A 183 14.12 14.85 -4.38
N ASN A 184 13.74 16.03 -4.88
CA ASN A 184 13.05 17.07 -4.09
C ASN A 184 11.53 16.83 -3.98
N PHE A 185 11.01 15.80 -4.62
CA PHE A 185 9.58 15.50 -4.66
C PHE A 185 9.28 14.18 -3.96
N ALA A 186 8.24 14.17 -3.12
CA ALA A 186 7.79 12.96 -2.47
C ALA A 186 7.07 12.06 -3.49
N LEU A 187 7.72 10.99 -3.94
CA LEU A 187 7.20 10.00 -4.88
C LEU A 187 6.81 8.71 -4.15
N PRO A 188 5.79 7.97 -4.60
CA PRO A 188 5.54 6.61 -4.13
C PRO A 188 6.75 5.70 -4.38
N LYS A 189 6.97 4.72 -3.51
CA LYS A 189 8.11 3.78 -3.61
C LYS A 189 8.17 3.04 -4.97
N ALA A 190 7.03 2.79 -5.59
CA ALA A 190 6.96 2.20 -6.92
C ALA A 190 7.61 3.08 -8.00
N ASN A 191 7.48 4.42 -7.88
CA ASN A 191 8.04 5.36 -8.86
C ASN A 191 9.58 5.37 -8.82
N TYR A 192 10.20 5.19 -7.64
CA TYR A 192 11.66 5.05 -7.56
C TYR A 192 12.15 3.82 -8.33
N LYS A 193 11.44 2.68 -8.22
CA LYS A 193 11.77 1.49 -9.02
C LYS A 193 11.64 1.71 -10.54
N MET A 194 10.69 2.56 -10.98
CA MET A 194 10.58 2.92 -12.39
C MET A 194 11.79 3.73 -12.88
N LEU A 195 12.33 4.57 -12.00
CA LEU A 195 13.49 5.41 -12.30
C LEU A 195 14.80 4.62 -12.40
N GLU A 196 14.85 3.39 -11.86
CA GLU A 196 16.00 2.46 -12.02
C GLU A 196 16.05 1.85 -13.42
N ILE A 197 14.93 1.84 -14.15
CA ILE A 197 14.83 1.32 -15.53
C ILE A 197 15.13 2.44 -16.56
N LEU A 198 15.00 3.71 -16.18
CA LEU A 198 15.17 4.88 -17.05
C LEU A 198 16.64 5.25 -17.27
#